data_dc8eb2ef37ab18a2af769a674c148f92
#
_entry.id   dc8eb2ef37ab18a2af769a674c148f92
#
_cell.length_a   1.000
_cell.length_b   1.000
_cell.length_c   1.000
_cell.angle_alpha   90.00
_cell.angle_beta   90.00
_cell.angle_gamma   90.00
#
_symmetry.space_group_name_H-M   'P 1'
#
loop_
_entity.id
_entity.type
_entity.pdbx_description
1 polymer ?
#
loop_
_entity_poly.entity_id
_entity_poly.type
_entity_poly.pdbx_seq_one_letter_code
_entity_poly.pdbx_strand_id
1 'polypeptide(L)'
;KLLKKYPPDCLILIDYMGPNIKIGTKLKRSKTNIPIFYYIAPQEWAWRVGNNTTTNLIKFSDKIFAIFKKEATFYKKRGGNVLWVGHPMIDLTKKLPLKKDARTILNLRPDQNILLLMPASRPQELRYILPTFMRAAKKLQQKYPSLVVYIPSCRRAFDEIFKKSFRKYQVKGLVISPKDSAKLKPYIYSLTKIAFCKSGTVNMELALYGIPQIVG
;
A
#
# COMPACT_ATOMS: atom_id res chain seq x y z
N LYS A 1 26.05 6.78 19.29
CA LYS A 1 27.37 6.12 19.35
C LYS A 1 27.81 5.58 17.98
N LEU A 2 26.96 4.80 17.26
CA LEU A 2 27.29 4.24 15.93
C LEU A 2 27.69 5.31 14.90
N LEU A 3 26.91 6.39 14.74
CA LEU A 3 27.19 7.48 13.80
C LEU A 3 28.46 8.28 14.12
N LYS A 4 28.91 8.26 15.38
CA LYS A 4 30.21 8.85 15.74
C LYS A 4 31.37 7.95 15.42
N LYS A 5 31.16 6.62 15.51
CA LYS A 5 32.20 5.60 15.22
C LYS A 5 32.35 5.39 13.70
N TYR A 6 31.23 5.45 12.98
CA TYR A 6 31.15 5.27 11.53
C TYR A 6 30.31 6.40 10.94
N PRO A 7 30.91 7.59 10.70
CA PRO A 7 30.17 8.71 10.15
C PRO A 7 29.76 8.43 8.71
N PRO A 8 28.46 8.45 8.38
CA PRO A 8 28.00 8.33 7.00
C PRO A 8 28.14 9.67 6.27
N ASP A 9 28.21 9.63 4.95
CA ASP A 9 28.22 10.82 4.10
C ASP A 9 26.88 11.57 4.15
N CYS A 10 25.78 10.86 4.33
CA CYS A 10 24.45 11.42 4.54
C CYS A 10 23.55 10.45 5.31
N LEU A 11 22.42 10.96 5.83
CA LEU A 11 21.38 10.17 6.47
C LEU A 11 20.06 10.36 5.71
N ILE A 12 19.48 9.26 5.23
CA ILE A 12 18.16 9.27 4.60
C ILE A 12 17.15 8.65 5.56
N LEU A 13 16.20 9.46 6.03
CA LEU A 13 15.08 9.04 6.87
C LEU A 13 13.88 8.75 5.96
N ILE A 14 13.37 7.52 6.00
CA ILE A 14 12.29 7.09 5.12
C ILE A 14 11.05 6.80 5.95
N ASP A 15 9.90 7.43 5.61
CA ASP A 15 8.59 7.19 6.22
C ASP A 15 8.66 7.16 7.77
N TYR A 16 8.11 6.21 8.42
CA TYR A 16 8.12 5.85 9.84
C TYR A 16 8.31 7.05 10.81
N MET A 17 7.36 7.93 10.83
CA MET A 17 7.38 9.27 11.43
C MET A 17 7.96 9.30 12.86
N GLY A 18 7.43 8.50 13.79
CA GLY A 18 7.76 8.61 15.22
C GLY A 18 9.26 8.51 15.53
N PRO A 19 9.93 7.40 15.21
CA PRO A 19 11.37 7.25 15.38
C PRO A 19 12.19 8.23 14.56
N ASN A 20 11.83 8.47 13.30
CA ASN A 20 12.59 9.31 12.39
C ASN A 20 12.61 10.78 12.84
N ILE A 21 11.49 11.33 13.31
CA ILE A 21 11.45 12.68 13.88
C ILE A 21 12.34 12.79 15.11
N LYS A 22 12.32 11.79 16.01
CA LYS A 22 13.19 11.76 17.19
C LYS A 22 14.66 11.69 16.81
N ILE A 23 15.03 10.84 15.86
CA ILE A 23 16.41 10.70 15.37
C ILE A 23 16.89 11.99 14.72
N GLY A 24 16.16 12.54 13.77
CA GLY A 24 16.52 13.77 13.08
C GLY A 24 16.68 14.96 14.04
N THR A 25 15.71 15.15 14.95
CA THR A 25 15.79 16.22 15.97
C THR A 25 17.01 16.05 16.88
N LYS A 26 17.32 14.82 17.32
CA LYS A 26 18.48 14.56 18.18
C LYS A 26 19.79 14.83 17.46
N LEU A 27 19.90 14.41 16.20
CA LEU A 27 21.12 14.66 15.40
C LEU A 27 21.34 16.13 15.14
N LYS A 28 20.31 16.89 14.77
CA LYS A 28 20.43 18.36 14.59
C LYS A 28 20.88 19.06 15.87
N ARG A 29 20.37 18.65 17.04
CA ARG A 29 20.82 19.16 18.35
C ARG A 29 22.27 18.83 18.67
N SER A 30 22.77 17.68 18.20
CA SER A 30 24.18 17.29 18.42
C SER A 30 25.16 17.97 17.47
N LYS A 31 24.72 18.94 16.67
CA LYS A 31 25.52 19.72 15.73
C LYS A 31 26.39 18.86 14.81
N THR A 32 25.82 17.73 14.33
CA THR A 32 26.53 16.91 13.33
C THR A 32 26.46 17.61 11.97
N ASN A 33 27.55 17.53 11.21
CA ASN A 33 27.61 18.06 9.84
C ASN A 33 27.06 17.05 8.81
N ILE A 34 26.46 15.94 9.24
CA ILE A 34 25.90 14.92 8.36
C ILE A 34 24.62 15.47 7.73
N PRO A 35 24.52 15.57 6.41
CA PRO A 35 23.29 15.97 5.73
C PRO A 35 22.16 15.00 6.04
N ILE A 36 20.96 15.52 6.37
CA ILE A 36 19.78 14.73 6.69
C ILE A 36 18.71 14.95 5.64
N PHE A 37 18.35 13.92 4.91
CA PHE A 37 17.30 13.92 3.92
C PHE A 37 16.08 13.17 4.46
N TYR A 38 14.88 13.67 4.15
CA TYR A 38 13.65 12.97 4.50
C TYR A 38 12.91 12.56 3.23
N TYR A 39 12.64 11.27 3.07
CA TYR A 39 11.89 10.71 1.95
C TYR A 39 10.58 10.10 2.46
N ILE A 40 9.48 10.34 1.76
CA ILE A 40 8.12 9.95 2.16
C ILE A 40 7.79 10.61 3.51
N ALA A 41 7.73 11.93 3.52
CA ALA A 41 7.46 12.70 4.73
C ALA A 41 6.02 12.46 5.24
N PRO A 42 5.75 12.71 6.54
CA PRO A 42 4.42 12.59 7.09
C PRO A 42 3.38 13.37 6.27
N GLN A 43 2.23 12.74 5.99
CA GLN A 43 1.18 13.29 5.14
C GLN A 43 0.32 14.33 5.90
N GLU A 44 0.95 15.27 6.62
CA GLU A 44 0.27 16.29 7.44
C GLU A 44 -0.52 17.32 6.61
N TRP A 45 -0.33 17.33 5.30
CA TRP A 45 -1.17 18.10 4.37
C TRP A 45 -2.59 17.54 4.23
N ALA A 46 -2.76 16.26 4.48
CA ALA A 46 -4.04 15.56 4.44
C ALA A 46 -4.59 15.29 5.85
N TRP A 47 -3.72 15.10 6.82
CA TRP A 47 -4.07 14.67 8.16
C TRP A 47 -3.08 15.21 9.18
N ARG A 48 -3.51 16.10 10.07
CA ARG A 48 -2.67 16.65 11.11
C ARG A 48 -2.28 15.61 12.17
N VAL A 49 -0.99 15.43 12.39
CA VAL A 49 -0.44 14.50 13.38
C VAL A 49 0.46 15.27 14.35
N GLY A 50 -0.13 15.76 15.44
CA GLY A 50 0.60 16.44 16.51
C GLY A 50 1.00 17.89 16.21
N ASN A 51 1.45 18.60 17.25
CA ASN A 51 1.61 20.07 17.17
C ASN A 51 2.94 20.54 16.56
N ASN A 52 4.00 19.72 16.55
CA ASN A 52 5.34 20.16 16.18
C ASN A 52 6.07 19.25 15.15
N THR A 53 5.41 18.26 14.59
CA THR A 53 6.04 17.29 13.68
C THR A 53 6.58 17.96 12.44
N THR A 54 5.77 18.73 11.72
CA THR A 54 6.16 19.49 10.52
C THR A 54 7.31 20.45 10.82
N THR A 55 7.21 21.24 11.90
CA THR A 55 8.22 22.20 12.28
C THR A 55 9.57 21.55 12.59
N ASN A 56 9.54 20.44 13.34
CA ASN A 56 10.76 19.70 13.67
C ASN A 56 11.39 19.09 12.41
N LEU A 57 10.57 18.49 11.54
CA LEU A 57 11.02 17.89 10.30
C LEU A 57 11.71 18.93 9.40
N ILE A 58 11.12 20.09 9.23
CA ILE A 58 11.71 21.20 8.45
C ILE A 58 13.01 21.66 9.07
N LYS A 59 13.08 21.79 10.40
CA LYS A 59 14.27 22.27 11.10
C LYS A 59 15.48 21.36 10.98
N PHE A 60 15.28 20.04 10.96
CA PHE A 60 16.40 19.12 10.92
C PHE A 60 16.74 18.62 9.51
N SER A 61 15.79 18.67 8.57
CA SER A 61 16.02 18.14 7.22
C SER A 61 16.71 19.18 6.33
N ASP A 62 17.82 18.80 5.75
CA ASP A 62 18.51 19.64 4.75
C ASP A 62 17.75 19.62 3.42
N LYS A 63 17.06 18.50 3.12
CA LYS A 63 16.11 18.42 2.00
C LYS A 63 15.01 17.37 2.28
N ILE A 64 13.80 17.68 1.83
CA ILE A 64 12.63 16.80 1.88
C ILE A 64 12.30 16.34 0.47
N PHE A 65 12.27 15.05 0.23
CA PHE A 65 11.85 14.44 -1.03
C PHE A 65 10.37 14.06 -0.93
N ALA A 66 9.50 14.90 -1.48
CA ALA A 66 8.06 14.74 -1.43
C ALA A 66 7.56 13.84 -2.55
N ILE A 67 6.65 12.93 -2.24
CA ILE A 67 6.06 12.01 -3.22
C ILE A 67 4.79 12.57 -3.88
N PHE A 68 4.10 13.54 -3.25
CA PHE A 68 2.93 14.21 -3.80
C PHE A 68 3.17 15.71 -4.03
N LYS A 69 2.58 16.28 -5.09
CA LYS A 69 2.65 17.74 -5.34
C LYS A 69 2.07 18.55 -4.18
N LYS A 70 0.95 18.10 -3.60
CA LYS A 70 0.32 18.77 -2.44
C LYS A 70 1.23 18.72 -1.21
N GLU A 71 1.91 17.62 -0.98
CA GLU A 71 2.92 17.48 0.07
C GLU A 71 4.06 18.48 -0.13
N ALA A 72 4.64 18.54 -1.33
CA ALA A 72 5.70 19.48 -1.67
C ALA A 72 5.26 20.94 -1.41
N THR A 73 4.05 21.30 -1.85
CA THR A 73 3.49 22.64 -1.62
C THR A 73 3.30 22.94 -0.13
N PHE A 74 2.81 21.94 0.63
CA PHE A 74 2.59 22.06 2.08
C PHE A 74 3.86 22.37 2.85
N TYR A 75 4.94 21.61 2.62
CA TYR A 75 6.21 21.80 3.29
C TYR A 75 6.96 23.06 2.80
N LYS A 76 6.90 23.38 1.49
CA LYS A 76 7.49 24.63 0.94
C LYS A 76 6.87 25.88 1.58
N LYS A 77 5.54 25.95 1.69
CA LYS A 77 4.83 27.09 2.32
C LYS A 77 5.21 27.31 3.78
N ARG A 78 5.84 26.32 4.42
CA ARG A 78 6.29 26.37 5.82
C ARG A 78 7.81 26.53 5.95
N GLY A 79 8.49 26.89 4.85
CA GLY A 79 9.92 27.15 4.84
C GLY A 79 10.80 25.91 4.67
N GLY A 80 10.22 24.75 4.29
CA GLY A 80 11.01 23.55 4.01
C GLY A 80 11.72 23.61 2.66
N ASN A 81 12.96 23.11 2.61
CA ASN A 81 13.67 22.85 1.36
C ASN A 81 13.16 21.54 0.76
N VAL A 82 12.30 21.63 -0.26
CA VAL A 82 11.54 20.50 -0.78
C VAL A 82 11.76 20.29 -2.26
N LEU A 83 12.00 19.05 -2.64
CA LEU A 83 11.95 18.56 -4.02
C LEU A 83 10.80 17.57 -4.18
N TRP A 84 9.91 17.80 -5.14
CA TRP A 84 8.93 16.80 -5.53
C TRP A 84 9.58 15.78 -6.46
N VAL A 85 9.62 14.52 -6.03
CA VAL A 85 10.28 13.42 -6.77
C VAL A 85 9.31 12.42 -7.40
N GLY A 86 8.00 12.53 -7.09
CA GLY A 86 7.00 11.57 -7.54
C GLY A 86 6.85 10.36 -6.58
N HIS A 87 5.79 9.60 -6.81
CA HIS A 87 5.46 8.46 -5.96
C HIS A 87 6.17 7.19 -6.46
N PRO A 88 6.91 6.45 -5.61
CA PRO A 88 7.73 5.30 -6.04
C PRO A 88 6.90 4.17 -6.66
N MET A 89 5.63 4.05 -6.33
CA MET A 89 4.76 3.03 -6.95
C MET A 89 4.50 3.29 -8.44
N ILE A 90 4.69 4.52 -8.93
CA ILE A 90 4.53 4.82 -10.37
C ILE A 90 5.58 4.05 -11.16
N ASP A 91 6.82 4.05 -10.70
CA ASP A 91 7.94 3.35 -11.35
C ASP A 91 7.78 1.82 -11.30
N LEU A 92 7.04 1.31 -10.30
CA LEU A 92 6.73 -0.11 -10.15
C LEU A 92 5.51 -0.55 -10.98
N THR A 93 4.72 0.41 -11.49
CA THR A 93 3.51 0.11 -12.26
C THR A 93 3.90 -0.36 -13.66
N LYS A 94 3.59 -1.62 -13.98
CA LYS A 94 3.87 -2.24 -15.27
C LYS A 94 2.59 -2.29 -16.11
N LYS A 95 2.75 -2.34 -17.43
CA LYS A 95 1.62 -2.60 -18.35
C LYS A 95 0.99 -3.95 -18.01
N LEU A 96 -0.34 -3.96 -17.85
CA LEU A 96 -1.06 -5.20 -17.60
C LEU A 96 -1.07 -6.10 -18.86
N PRO A 97 -1.05 -7.42 -18.68
CA PRO A 97 -1.18 -8.36 -19.79
C PRO A 97 -2.55 -8.24 -20.46
N LEU A 98 -2.65 -8.73 -21.69
CA LEU A 98 -3.91 -8.80 -22.41
C LEU A 98 -4.90 -9.70 -21.66
N LYS A 99 -6.17 -9.34 -21.66
CA LYS A 99 -7.23 -10.12 -20.98
C LYS A 99 -7.32 -11.57 -21.47
N LYS A 100 -7.05 -11.80 -22.76
CA LYS A 100 -7.00 -13.15 -23.34
C LYS A 100 -5.94 -14.00 -22.66
N ASP A 101 -4.71 -13.48 -22.54
CA ASP A 101 -3.60 -14.19 -21.92
C ASP A 101 -3.85 -14.43 -20.43
N ALA A 102 -4.41 -13.43 -19.76
CA ALA A 102 -4.78 -13.54 -18.35
C ALA A 102 -5.82 -14.62 -18.09
N ARG A 103 -6.82 -14.78 -18.98
CA ARG A 103 -7.81 -15.85 -18.88
C ARG A 103 -7.18 -17.22 -19.04
N THR A 104 -6.30 -17.38 -20.00
CA THR A 104 -5.57 -18.64 -20.23
C THR A 104 -4.74 -19.03 -19.00
N ILE A 105 -3.93 -18.08 -18.49
CA ILE A 105 -3.06 -18.31 -17.33
C ILE A 105 -3.84 -18.62 -16.05
N LEU A 106 -4.97 -17.95 -15.84
CA LEU A 106 -5.82 -18.16 -14.65
C LEU A 106 -6.89 -19.25 -14.84
N ASN A 107 -6.91 -19.89 -16.00
CA ASN A 107 -7.91 -20.91 -16.37
C ASN A 107 -9.36 -20.43 -16.13
N LEU A 108 -9.67 -19.22 -16.61
CA LEU A 108 -10.98 -18.59 -16.48
C LEU A 108 -11.76 -18.62 -17.79
N ARG A 109 -13.06 -18.94 -17.71
CA ARG A 109 -13.97 -18.87 -18.86
C ARG A 109 -14.15 -17.43 -19.35
N PRO A 110 -14.57 -17.23 -20.60
CA PRO A 110 -14.77 -15.89 -21.20
C PRO A 110 -15.74 -14.99 -20.43
N ASP A 111 -16.78 -15.58 -19.84
CA ASP A 111 -17.81 -14.88 -19.05
C ASP A 111 -17.38 -14.52 -17.63
N GLN A 112 -16.35 -15.19 -17.11
CA GLN A 112 -15.89 -14.98 -15.72
C GLN A 112 -15.14 -13.67 -15.54
N ASN A 113 -15.44 -12.98 -14.46
CA ASN A 113 -14.76 -11.77 -14.01
C ASN A 113 -14.28 -11.94 -12.56
N ILE A 114 -13.27 -11.16 -12.18
CA ILE A 114 -12.68 -11.24 -10.86
C ILE A 114 -13.23 -10.13 -9.95
N LEU A 115 -13.71 -10.54 -8.77
CA LEU A 115 -13.80 -9.70 -7.58
C LEU A 115 -12.52 -9.93 -6.77
N LEU A 116 -11.71 -8.91 -6.65
CA LEU A 116 -10.47 -8.98 -5.88
C LEU A 116 -10.74 -8.58 -4.43
N LEU A 117 -10.37 -9.44 -3.48
CA LEU A 117 -10.42 -9.09 -2.06
C LEU A 117 -9.01 -8.94 -1.50
N MET A 118 -8.74 -7.78 -0.91
CA MET A 118 -7.48 -7.46 -0.23
C MET A 118 -7.79 -6.96 1.20
N PRO A 119 -8.24 -7.88 2.07
CA PRO A 119 -8.88 -7.50 3.33
C PRO A 119 -7.93 -6.92 4.35
N ALA A 120 -6.71 -7.44 4.47
CA ALA A 120 -5.71 -6.91 5.39
C ALA A 120 -4.38 -7.65 5.31
N SER A 121 -3.35 -7.03 5.90
CA SER A 121 -2.02 -7.62 6.10
C SER A 121 -1.75 -7.99 7.57
N ARG A 122 -2.65 -7.63 8.51
CA ARG A 122 -2.51 -7.88 9.95
C ARG A 122 -3.65 -8.75 10.48
N PRO A 123 -3.39 -9.69 11.42
CA PRO A 123 -4.42 -10.62 11.93
C PRO A 123 -5.63 -9.92 12.55
N GLN A 124 -5.39 -8.86 13.32
CA GLN A 124 -6.47 -8.10 13.97
C GLN A 124 -7.43 -7.49 12.95
N GLU A 125 -6.91 -6.89 11.89
CA GLU A 125 -7.71 -6.27 10.83
C GLU A 125 -8.55 -7.31 10.07
N LEU A 126 -7.96 -8.49 9.78
CA LEU A 126 -8.67 -9.60 9.12
C LEU A 126 -9.91 -10.02 9.89
N ARG A 127 -9.83 -10.07 11.22
CA ARG A 127 -10.93 -10.50 12.07
C ARG A 127 -12.20 -9.67 11.87
N TYR A 128 -12.05 -8.37 11.61
CA TYR A 128 -13.18 -7.45 11.45
C TYR A 128 -13.62 -7.26 10.00
N ILE A 129 -12.67 -7.16 9.09
CA ILE A 129 -12.95 -6.78 7.68
C ILE A 129 -13.38 -7.99 6.85
N LEU A 130 -12.70 -9.14 7.00
CA LEU A 130 -12.95 -10.32 6.18
C LEU A 130 -14.40 -10.81 6.22
N PRO A 131 -15.09 -10.90 7.37
CA PRO A 131 -16.48 -11.31 7.40
C PRO A 131 -17.41 -10.41 6.59
N THR A 132 -17.17 -9.11 6.61
CA THR A 132 -17.96 -8.14 5.84
C THR A 132 -17.73 -8.28 4.34
N PHE A 133 -16.48 -8.42 3.92
CA PHE A 133 -16.14 -8.64 2.52
C PHE A 133 -16.70 -9.96 1.99
N MET A 134 -16.65 -11.02 2.78
CA MET A 134 -17.20 -12.33 2.38
C MET A 134 -18.73 -12.31 2.24
N ARG A 135 -19.45 -11.63 3.13
CA ARG A 135 -20.91 -11.44 2.99
C ARG A 135 -21.25 -10.63 1.75
N ALA A 136 -20.53 -9.57 1.47
CA ALA A 136 -20.71 -8.76 0.27
C ALA A 136 -20.40 -9.57 -1.00
N ALA A 137 -19.30 -10.33 -1.01
CA ALA A 137 -18.93 -11.21 -2.11
C ALA A 137 -19.99 -12.27 -2.38
N LYS A 138 -20.57 -12.88 -1.33
CA LYS A 138 -21.68 -13.84 -1.48
C LYS A 138 -22.90 -13.23 -2.16
N LYS A 139 -23.31 -12.02 -1.70
CA LYS A 139 -24.44 -11.29 -2.31
C LYS A 139 -24.17 -10.96 -3.78
N LEU A 140 -22.93 -10.55 -4.11
CA LEU A 140 -22.55 -10.26 -5.49
C LEU A 140 -22.57 -11.53 -6.37
N GLN A 141 -22.10 -12.67 -5.87
CA GLN A 141 -22.13 -13.92 -6.62
C GLN A 141 -23.55 -14.45 -6.83
N GLN A 142 -24.48 -14.18 -5.93
CA GLN A 142 -25.91 -14.49 -6.15
C GLN A 142 -26.47 -13.69 -7.33
N LYS A 143 -26.08 -12.41 -7.46
CA LYS A 143 -26.52 -11.53 -8.56
C LYS A 143 -25.72 -11.78 -9.85
N TYR A 144 -24.46 -12.14 -9.72
CA TYR A 144 -23.52 -12.35 -10.83
C TYR A 144 -22.82 -13.71 -10.67
N PRO A 145 -23.46 -14.82 -11.10
CA PRO A 145 -22.93 -16.17 -10.86
C PRO A 145 -21.58 -16.49 -11.50
N SER A 146 -21.19 -15.75 -12.55
CA SER A 146 -19.89 -15.85 -13.21
C SER A 146 -18.77 -15.10 -12.50
N LEU A 147 -19.07 -14.38 -11.42
CA LEU A 147 -18.07 -13.67 -10.62
C LEU A 147 -17.25 -14.66 -9.78
N VAL A 148 -15.94 -14.60 -9.88
CA VAL A 148 -15.00 -15.41 -9.10
C VAL A 148 -14.22 -14.51 -8.14
N VAL A 149 -14.11 -14.94 -6.88
CA VAL A 149 -13.40 -14.18 -5.86
C VAL A 149 -11.94 -14.64 -5.79
N TYR A 150 -11.00 -13.68 -5.84
CA TYR A 150 -9.58 -13.94 -5.66
C TYR A 150 -9.06 -13.20 -4.42
N ILE A 151 -8.30 -13.91 -3.59
CA ILE A 151 -7.61 -13.33 -2.43
C ILE A 151 -6.11 -13.62 -2.57
N PRO A 152 -5.29 -12.64 -3.01
CA PRO A 152 -3.84 -12.75 -2.92
C PRO A 152 -3.42 -12.71 -1.45
N SER A 153 -2.89 -13.82 -0.96
CA SER A 153 -2.42 -13.92 0.42
C SER A 153 -1.03 -13.30 0.55
N CYS A 154 -0.82 -12.51 1.59
CA CYS A 154 0.49 -11.94 1.89
C CYS A 154 1.32 -12.80 2.84
N ARG A 155 0.71 -13.79 3.49
CA ARG A 155 1.34 -14.72 4.44
C ARG A 155 0.67 -16.08 4.39
N ARG A 156 1.46 -17.17 4.36
CA ARG A 156 0.93 -18.54 4.40
C ARG A 156 -0.01 -18.80 5.58
N ALA A 157 0.26 -18.18 6.74
CA ALA A 157 -0.61 -18.31 7.91
C ALA A 157 -2.05 -17.83 7.68
N PHE A 158 -2.30 -17.01 6.67
CA PHE A 158 -3.64 -16.53 6.32
C PHE A 158 -4.38 -17.43 5.33
N ASP A 159 -3.66 -18.27 4.59
CA ASP A 159 -4.25 -19.11 3.55
C ASP A 159 -5.40 -19.98 4.09
N GLU A 160 -5.18 -20.62 5.23
CA GLU A 160 -6.22 -21.45 5.87
C GLU A 160 -7.40 -20.62 6.41
N ILE A 161 -7.13 -19.40 6.90
CA ILE A 161 -8.19 -18.46 7.33
C ILE A 161 -9.09 -18.12 6.14
N PHE A 162 -8.49 -17.79 5.00
CA PHE A 162 -9.24 -17.47 3.78
C PHE A 162 -10.00 -18.67 3.24
N LYS A 163 -9.38 -19.86 3.17
CA LYS A 163 -10.04 -21.08 2.74
C LYS A 163 -11.24 -21.46 3.64
N LYS A 164 -11.07 -21.37 4.96
CA LYS A 164 -12.17 -21.57 5.93
C LYS A 164 -13.27 -20.54 5.72
N SER A 165 -12.93 -19.27 5.42
CA SER A 165 -13.92 -18.24 5.14
C SER A 165 -14.69 -18.51 3.85
N PHE A 166 -14.05 -18.93 2.76
CA PHE A 166 -14.74 -19.34 1.54
C PHE A 166 -15.77 -20.42 1.81
N ARG A 167 -15.42 -21.47 2.58
CA ARG A 167 -16.35 -22.54 2.97
C ARG A 167 -17.48 -22.01 3.84
N LYS A 168 -17.16 -21.26 4.91
CA LYS A 168 -18.16 -20.74 5.85
C LYS A 168 -19.20 -19.85 5.18
N TYR A 169 -18.78 -18.98 4.27
CA TYR A 169 -19.68 -18.04 3.60
C TYR A 169 -20.20 -18.57 2.24
N GLN A 170 -19.82 -19.79 1.86
CA GLN A 170 -20.17 -20.41 0.58
C GLN A 170 -19.87 -19.50 -0.62
N VAL A 171 -18.69 -18.87 -0.62
CA VAL A 171 -18.20 -18.01 -1.69
C VAL A 171 -17.33 -18.84 -2.63
N LYS A 172 -17.58 -18.78 -3.94
CA LYS A 172 -16.72 -19.39 -4.95
C LYS A 172 -15.50 -18.52 -5.18
N GLY A 173 -14.31 -19.05 -4.91
CA GLY A 173 -13.09 -18.26 -5.07
C GLY A 173 -11.82 -19.04 -4.82
N LEU A 174 -10.70 -18.35 -4.98
CA LEU A 174 -9.35 -18.89 -4.85
C LEU A 174 -8.49 -18.03 -3.94
N VAL A 175 -7.74 -18.70 -3.10
CA VAL A 175 -6.63 -18.08 -2.36
C VAL A 175 -5.36 -18.25 -3.18
N ILE A 176 -4.72 -17.14 -3.52
CA ILE A 176 -3.44 -17.18 -4.22
C ILE A 176 -2.34 -17.13 -3.16
N SER A 177 -1.48 -18.14 -3.16
CA SER A 177 -0.39 -18.24 -2.19
C SER A 177 0.57 -17.06 -2.30
N PRO A 178 1.31 -16.68 -1.23
CA PRO A 178 2.32 -15.64 -1.33
C PRO A 178 3.39 -15.92 -2.39
N LYS A 179 3.73 -17.21 -2.60
CA LYS A 179 4.70 -17.65 -3.60
C LYS A 179 4.23 -17.31 -5.03
N ASP A 180 2.94 -17.50 -5.30
CA ASP A 180 2.37 -17.32 -6.63
C ASP A 180 1.83 -15.90 -6.85
N SER A 181 1.56 -15.18 -5.76
CA SER A 181 0.92 -13.87 -5.78
C SER A 181 1.68 -12.87 -6.64
N ALA A 182 3.01 -12.77 -6.50
CA ALA A 182 3.82 -11.83 -7.28
C ALA A 182 3.75 -12.12 -8.79
N LYS A 183 3.74 -13.41 -9.17
CA LYS A 183 3.69 -13.85 -10.57
C LYS A 183 2.29 -13.68 -11.17
N LEU A 184 1.24 -14.01 -10.43
CA LEU A 184 -0.13 -14.02 -10.93
C LEU A 184 -0.85 -12.68 -10.80
N LYS A 185 -0.35 -11.78 -9.94
CA LYS A 185 -0.98 -10.47 -9.67
C LYS A 185 -1.28 -9.64 -10.92
N PRO A 186 -0.38 -9.49 -11.92
CA PRO A 186 -0.70 -8.73 -13.14
C PRO A 186 -1.88 -9.32 -13.92
N TYR A 187 -1.97 -10.64 -14.00
CA TYR A 187 -3.06 -11.34 -14.68
C TYR A 187 -4.39 -11.19 -13.95
N ILE A 188 -4.36 -11.29 -12.61
CA ILE A 188 -5.53 -11.05 -11.75
C ILE A 188 -6.02 -9.60 -11.94
N TYR A 189 -5.12 -8.62 -11.90
CA TYR A 189 -5.46 -7.21 -12.08
C TYR A 189 -6.09 -6.92 -13.44
N SER A 190 -5.57 -7.54 -14.51
CA SER A 190 -6.12 -7.40 -15.86
C SER A 190 -7.59 -7.81 -15.98
N LEU A 191 -8.04 -8.78 -15.16
CA LEU A 191 -9.42 -9.30 -15.17
C LEU A 191 -10.28 -8.82 -14.00
N THR A 192 -9.69 -8.04 -13.09
CA THR A 192 -10.42 -7.50 -11.93
C THR A 192 -11.42 -6.43 -12.38
N LYS A 193 -12.69 -6.63 -12.05
CA LYS A 193 -13.75 -5.65 -12.31
C LYS A 193 -13.89 -4.65 -11.17
N ILE A 194 -13.71 -5.13 -9.95
CA ILE A 194 -13.78 -4.32 -8.74
C ILE A 194 -12.94 -5.00 -7.64
N ALA A 195 -12.35 -4.21 -6.78
CA ALA A 195 -11.64 -4.69 -5.61
C ALA A 195 -12.32 -4.23 -4.32
N PHE A 196 -12.35 -5.10 -3.31
CA PHE A 196 -12.63 -4.71 -1.93
C PHE A 196 -11.30 -4.75 -1.18
N CYS A 197 -10.91 -3.64 -0.62
CA CYS A 197 -9.62 -3.53 0.04
C CYS A 197 -9.71 -2.72 1.34
N LYS A 198 -8.81 -3.03 2.24
CA LYS A 198 -8.58 -2.20 3.41
C LYS A 198 -7.81 -0.95 3.00
N SER A 199 -8.05 0.17 3.70
CA SER A 199 -7.25 1.38 3.54
C SER A 199 -5.75 1.13 3.75
N GLY A 200 -4.93 1.60 2.83
CA GLY A 200 -3.47 1.42 2.86
C GLY A 200 -2.81 1.60 1.49
N THR A 201 -1.56 1.20 1.39
CA THR A 201 -0.74 1.31 0.16
C THR A 201 -1.39 0.63 -1.06
N VAL A 202 -2.17 -0.43 -0.82
CA VAL A 202 -2.90 -1.15 -1.86
C VAL A 202 -3.88 -0.28 -2.63
N ASN A 203 -4.46 0.74 -1.99
CA ASN A 203 -5.39 1.65 -2.66
C ASN A 203 -4.69 2.44 -3.78
N MET A 204 -3.48 2.90 -3.52
CA MET A 204 -2.68 3.59 -4.53
C MET A 204 -2.30 2.64 -5.67
N GLU A 205 -1.91 1.41 -5.35
CA GLU A 205 -1.58 0.39 -6.34
C GLU A 205 -2.77 0.11 -7.26
N LEU A 206 -3.94 -0.18 -6.71
CA LEU A 206 -5.15 -0.44 -7.48
C LEU A 206 -5.57 0.77 -8.35
N ALA A 207 -5.44 1.99 -7.80
CA ALA A 207 -5.73 3.22 -8.54
C ALA A 207 -4.80 3.43 -9.73
N LEU A 208 -3.50 3.14 -9.59
CA LEU A 208 -2.53 3.23 -10.68
C LEU A 208 -2.83 2.23 -11.81
N TYR A 209 -3.43 1.10 -11.50
CA TYR A 209 -3.90 0.13 -12.49
C TYR A 209 -5.32 0.40 -13.00
N GLY A 210 -5.96 1.50 -12.58
CA GLY A 210 -7.33 1.85 -12.99
C GLY A 210 -8.39 0.87 -12.48
N ILE A 211 -8.12 0.13 -11.39
CA ILE A 211 -9.05 -0.85 -10.82
C ILE A 211 -10.00 -0.13 -9.86
N PRO A 212 -11.34 -0.13 -10.13
CA PRO A 212 -12.32 0.40 -9.20
C PRO A 212 -12.25 -0.32 -7.86
N GLN A 213 -12.40 0.43 -6.75
CA GLN A 213 -12.22 -0.14 -5.42
C GLN A 213 -13.23 0.39 -4.41
N ILE A 214 -13.63 -0.47 -3.51
CA ILE A 214 -14.39 -0.15 -2.30
C ILE A 214 -13.48 -0.37 -1.11
N VAL A 215 -13.30 0.68 -0.31
CA VAL A 215 -12.40 0.69 0.84
C VAL A 215 -13.22 0.51 2.11
N GLY A 216 -12.83 -0.46 2.94
CA GLY A 216 -13.47 -0.78 4.22
C GLY A 216 -12.50 -0.71 5.41
#